data_3ebaf42740d4dca5bae681e137b465b5
#
_entry.id   3ebaf42740d4dca5bae681e137b465b5
#
_cell.length_a   1.000
_cell.length_b   1.000
_cell.length_c   1.000
_cell.angle_alpha   90.00
_cell.angle_beta   90.00
_cell.angle_gamma   90.00
#
_symmetry.space_group_name_H-M   'P 1'
#
loop_
_entity.id
_entity.type
_entity.pdbx_description
1 polymer ?
#
loop_
_entity_poly.entity_id
_entity_poly.type
_entity_poly.pdbx_seq_one_letter_code
_entity_poly.pdbx_strand_id
1 'polypeptide(L)'
;DQGEARLTGSHRQSAVDHDPSMRRVVVAPLDEARLAAATAELAGMDPVLGGLADRNGVPPLWPREPGFATLLRLVLEQQVSLASADAAYRRLEDAMGVLEPKPFLDFDGKELKDIGFSRQKAGYARGIASGVMDGSIDLDLLADLPDAEAASRLVRIRGVGPWTAACYLLFALRRPDVWPPGDRALEVSIGRVYQLPGAEPSGEAAERALAWRPLRAVAARLLWHEYLGGRG
;
A
#
# COMPACT_ATOMS: atom_id res chain seq x y z
N ASP A 1 -30.19 44.34 -47.70
CA ASP A 1 -29.97 42.96 -48.13
C ASP A 1 -28.95 42.34 -47.23
N GLN A 2 -29.43 41.45 -46.39
CA GLN A 2 -28.69 41.00 -45.20
C GLN A 2 -28.15 39.57 -45.48
N GLY A 3 -26.84 39.44 -45.39
CA GLY A 3 -26.20 38.13 -45.46
C GLY A 3 -25.76 37.67 -44.08
N GLU A 4 -26.43 36.67 -43.52
CA GLU A 4 -26.08 35.99 -42.29
C GLU A 4 -24.85 35.12 -42.50
N ALA A 5 -23.78 35.39 -41.78
CA ALA A 5 -22.63 34.52 -41.66
C ALA A 5 -22.79 33.54 -40.51
N ARG A 6 -23.02 32.27 -40.81
CA ARG A 6 -23.01 31.16 -39.85
C ARG A 6 -21.58 30.84 -39.42
N LEU A 7 -21.27 31.03 -38.14
CA LEU A 7 -20.06 30.56 -37.51
C LEU A 7 -20.23 29.11 -37.10
N THR A 8 -19.62 28.20 -37.85
CA THR A 8 -19.48 26.78 -37.45
C THR A 8 -18.22 26.63 -36.57
N GLY A 9 -18.42 26.59 -35.26
CA GLY A 9 -17.38 26.28 -34.30
C GLY A 9 -17.02 24.79 -34.35
N SER A 10 -15.87 24.49 -34.94
CA SER A 10 -15.26 23.17 -34.90
C SER A 10 -14.61 22.95 -33.52
N HIS A 11 -15.26 22.20 -32.64
CA HIS A 11 -14.62 21.66 -31.47
C HIS A 11 -13.62 20.57 -31.89
N ARG A 12 -12.35 20.94 -32.00
CA ARG A 12 -11.26 19.95 -32.05
C ARG A 12 -11.14 19.33 -30.65
N GLN A 13 -11.68 18.14 -30.48
CA GLN A 13 -11.31 17.20 -29.45
C GLN A 13 -9.85 16.83 -29.69
N SER A 14 -8.94 17.37 -28.87
CA SER A 14 -7.55 16.92 -28.84
C SER A 14 -7.53 15.49 -28.29
N ALA A 15 -7.44 14.53 -29.17
CA ALA A 15 -7.04 13.17 -28.83
C ALA A 15 -5.63 13.27 -28.24
N VAL A 16 -5.50 12.90 -26.98
CA VAL A 16 -4.18 12.67 -26.36
C VAL A 16 -3.63 11.43 -27.05
N ASP A 17 -2.67 11.62 -27.95
CA ASP A 17 -1.94 10.54 -28.61
C ASP A 17 -1.27 9.69 -27.50
N HIS A 18 -1.80 8.51 -27.32
CA HIS A 18 -1.18 7.47 -26.50
C HIS A 18 -0.03 6.90 -27.32
N ASP A 19 1.20 7.33 -27.01
CA ASP A 19 2.41 6.76 -27.60
C ASP A 19 2.56 5.29 -27.13
N PRO A 20 2.40 4.30 -28.00
CA PRO A 20 2.51 2.89 -27.64
C PRO A 20 3.96 2.44 -27.41
N SER A 21 4.94 3.32 -27.59
CA SER A 21 6.37 3.00 -27.44
C SER A 21 6.87 3.14 -26.01
N MET A 22 6.13 3.80 -25.09
CA MET A 22 6.43 3.73 -23.67
C MET A 22 6.03 2.36 -23.13
N ARG A 23 6.91 1.39 -23.25
CA ARG A 23 6.81 0.12 -22.50
C ARG A 23 6.75 0.51 -21.03
N ARG A 24 5.56 0.39 -20.42
CA ARG A 24 5.37 0.56 -18.99
C ARG A 24 6.24 -0.49 -18.29
N VAL A 25 7.36 -0.06 -17.73
CA VAL A 25 8.25 -0.97 -17.00
C VAL A 25 7.59 -1.27 -15.66
N VAL A 26 6.89 -2.39 -15.61
CA VAL A 26 6.44 -2.95 -14.35
C VAL A 26 7.64 -3.64 -13.72
N VAL A 27 8.13 -3.10 -12.60
CA VAL A 27 9.26 -3.67 -11.89
C VAL A 27 8.86 -5.04 -11.33
N ALA A 28 9.73 -6.04 -11.51
CA ALA A 28 9.45 -7.39 -11.03
C ALA A 28 9.23 -7.39 -9.50
N PRO A 29 8.18 -8.09 -9.00
CA PRO A 29 7.90 -8.16 -7.57
C PRO A 29 9.05 -8.81 -6.79
N LEU A 30 9.21 -8.40 -5.54
CA LEU A 30 10.17 -9.02 -4.63
C LEU A 30 9.75 -10.46 -4.32
N ASP A 31 10.72 -11.36 -4.36
CA ASP A 31 10.72 -12.67 -3.75
C ASP A 31 11.86 -12.72 -2.72
N GLU A 32 12.04 -13.81 -2.01
CA GLU A 32 13.08 -13.93 -0.97
C GLU A 32 14.50 -13.68 -1.52
N ALA A 33 14.81 -14.20 -2.70
CA ALA A 33 16.13 -14.04 -3.32
C ALA A 33 16.37 -12.58 -3.75
N ARG A 34 15.37 -11.94 -4.36
CA ARG A 34 15.45 -10.53 -4.75
C ARG A 34 15.49 -9.62 -3.54
N LEU A 35 14.75 -9.95 -2.47
CA LEU A 35 14.79 -9.18 -1.23
C LEU A 35 16.17 -9.25 -0.59
N ALA A 36 16.80 -10.43 -0.55
CA ALA A 36 18.18 -10.57 -0.04
C ALA A 36 19.20 -9.76 -0.87
N ALA A 37 19.12 -9.83 -2.19
CA ALA A 37 19.98 -9.04 -3.09
C ALA A 37 19.76 -7.53 -2.91
N ALA A 38 18.51 -7.10 -2.86
CA ALA A 38 18.15 -5.70 -2.66
C ALA A 38 18.55 -5.17 -1.27
N THR A 39 18.52 -6.03 -0.24
CA THR A 39 19.02 -5.69 1.10
C THR A 39 20.51 -5.42 1.08
N ALA A 40 21.29 -6.25 0.38
CA ALA A 40 22.74 -6.04 0.22
C ALA A 40 23.06 -4.78 -0.59
N GLU A 41 22.29 -4.50 -1.66
CA GLU A 41 22.42 -3.26 -2.43
C GLU A 41 22.11 -2.02 -1.56
N LEU A 42 21.03 -2.05 -0.82
CA LEU A 42 20.63 -0.96 0.08
C LEU A 42 21.67 -0.73 1.20
N ALA A 43 22.30 -1.78 1.71
CA ALA A 43 23.39 -1.69 2.67
C ALA A 43 24.61 -0.93 2.11
N GLY A 44 24.88 -1.04 0.82
CA GLY A 44 25.89 -0.24 0.13
C GLY A 44 25.48 1.23 -0.08
N MET A 45 24.19 1.52 -0.17
CA MET A 45 23.66 2.89 -0.33
C MET A 45 23.62 3.65 0.99
N ASP A 46 23.29 2.96 2.08
CA ASP A 46 23.10 3.55 3.42
C ASP A 46 23.77 2.67 4.49
N PRO A 47 24.95 3.08 5.01
CA PRO A 47 25.67 2.30 6.02
C PRO A 47 24.89 2.07 7.32
N VAL A 48 23.94 2.95 7.66
CA VAL A 48 23.11 2.81 8.86
C VAL A 48 22.11 1.66 8.68
N LEU A 49 21.47 1.60 7.51
CA LEU A 49 20.61 0.47 7.14
C LEU A 49 21.42 -0.81 6.91
N GLY A 50 22.65 -0.70 6.40
CA GLY A 50 23.60 -1.81 6.33
C GLY A 50 23.88 -2.42 7.70
N GLY A 51 24.14 -1.58 8.70
CA GLY A 51 24.30 -2.03 10.10
C GLY A 51 23.03 -2.68 10.69
N LEU A 52 21.83 -2.33 10.22
CA LEU A 52 20.61 -3.07 10.59
C LEU A 52 20.60 -4.47 9.98
N ALA A 53 20.92 -4.56 8.69
CA ALA A 53 20.97 -5.83 7.97
C ALA A 53 22.02 -6.78 8.58
N ASP A 54 23.18 -6.27 9.00
CA ASP A 54 24.21 -7.05 9.67
C ASP A 54 23.75 -7.61 11.03
N ARG A 55 22.98 -6.83 11.80
CA ARG A 55 22.47 -7.25 13.12
C ARG A 55 21.26 -8.18 13.06
N ASN A 56 20.34 -7.89 12.18
CA ASN A 56 19.01 -8.51 12.16
C ASN A 56 18.83 -9.48 10.99
N GLY A 57 19.76 -9.53 10.04
CA GLY A 57 19.64 -10.30 8.80
C GLY A 57 18.74 -9.61 7.76
N VAL A 58 18.40 -10.36 6.73
CA VAL A 58 17.43 -9.95 5.69
C VAL A 58 16.06 -9.83 6.34
N PRO A 59 15.33 -8.73 6.14
CA PRO A 59 14.00 -8.59 6.73
C PRO A 59 13.03 -9.59 6.11
N PRO A 60 11.99 -10.03 6.84
CA PRO A 60 10.95 -10.90 6.26
C PRO A 60 10.20 -10.22 5.11
N LEU A 61 9.79 -11.00 4.12
CA LEU A 61 9.02 -10.49 2.99
C LEU A 61 7.60 -10.09 3.40
N TRP A 62 7.00 -10.75 4.40
CA TRP A 62 5.61 -10.58 4.85
C TRP A 62 4.61 -10.54 3.68
N PRO A 63 4.62 -11.54 2.81
CA PRO A 63 3.77 -11.52 1.63
C PRO A 63 2.30 -11.64 2.02
N ARG A 64 1.45 -10.94 1.29
CA ARG A 64 -0.02 -11.07 1.37
C ARG A 64 -0.54 -11.36 -0.03
N GLU A 65 -1.58 -12.17 -0.13
CA GLU A 65 -2.22 -12.40 -1.41
C GLU A 65 -2.91 -11.13 -1.91
N PRO A 66 -2.74 -10.75 -3.18
CA PRO A 66 -3.50 -9.66 -3.77
C PRO A 66 -5.01 -9.89 -3.66
N GLY A 67 -5.78 -8.82 -3.54
CA GLY A 67 -7.23 -8.92 -3.57
C GLY A 67 -7.94 -8.29 -2.37
N PHE A 68 -9.23 -8.58 -2.27
CA PHE A 68 -10.15 -8.00 -1.29
C PHE A 68 -9.72 -8.24 0.16
N ALA A 69 -9.34 -9.48 0.51
CA ALA A 69 -8.98 -9.86 1.88
C ALA A 69 -7.81 -9.02 2.42
N THR A 70 -6.77 -8.81 1.60
CA THR A 70 -5.62 -7.98 1.97
C THR A 70 -6.01 -6.50 2.12
N LEU A 71 -6.82 -5.95 1.22
CA LEU A 71 -7.27 -4.57 1.33
C LEU A 71 -8.15 -4.37 2.57
N LEU A 72 -9.03 -5.34 2.87
CA LEU A 72 -9.85 -5.35 4.08
C LEU A 72 -9.00 -5.38 5.35
N ARG A 73 -7.96 -6.23 5.40
CA ARG A 73 -7.01 -6.29 6.51
C ARG A 73 -6.31 -4.94 6.72
N LEU A 74 -5.84 -4.31 5.65
CA LEU A 74 -5.22 -2.98 5.73
C LEU A 74 -6.17 -1.90 6.26
N VAL A 75 -7.46 -1.97 5.93
CA VAL A 75 -8.48 -1.08 6.52
C VAL A 75 -8.62 -1.32 8.03
N LEU A 76 -8.57 -2.57 8.48
CA LEU A 76 -8.59 -2.90 9.91
C LEU A 76 -7.34 -2.38 10.64
N GLU A 77 -6.18 -2.40 10.00
CA GLU A 77 -4.90 -1.94 10.56
C GLU A 77 -4.81 -0.42 10.72
N GLN A 78 -5.69 0.37 10.10
CA GLN A 78 -5.67 1.83 10.20
C GLN A 78 -5.88 2.32 11.63
N GLN A 79 -4.95 3.14 12.16
CA GLN A 79 -5.07 3.86 13.43
C GLN A 79 -5.33 2.97 14.66
N VAL A 80 -4.88 1.74 14.64
CA VAL A 80 -4.95 0.81 15.77
C VAL A 80 -3.63 0.05 15.92
N SER A 81 -3.43 -0.61 17.07
CA SER A 81 -2.28 -1.51 17.25
C SER A 81 -2.42 -2.74 16.34
N LEU A 82 -1.29 -3.30 15.90
CA LEU A 82 -1.27 -4.54 15.13
C LEU A 82 -2.02 -5.67 15.84
N ALA A 83 -1.86 -5.80 17.18
CA ALA A 83 -2.56 -6.81 17.96
C ALA A 83 -4.09 -6.65 17.91
N SER A 84 -4.59 -5.42 17.94
CA SER A 84 -6.03 -5.16 17.81
C SER A 84 -6.56 -5.47 16.41
N ALA A 85 -5.79 -5.11 15.38
CA ALA A 85 -6.12 -5.42 13.99
C ALA A 85 -6.13 -6.92 13.74
N ASP A 86 -5.11 -7.65 14.20
CA ASP A 86 -5.00 -9.10 14.07
C ASP A 86 -6.15 -9.82 14.81
N ALA A 87 -6.52 -9.36 16.00
CA ALA A 87 -7.63 -9.94 16.75
C ALA A 87 -8.97 -9.74 16.01
N ALA A 88 -9.19 -8.58 15.40
CA ALA A 88 -10.40 -8.33 14.60
C ALA A 88 -10.39 -9.16 13.30
N TYR A 89 -9.25 -9.25 12.64
CA TYR A 89 -9.10 -10.03 11.41
C TYR A 89 -9.34 -11.52 11.64
N ARG A 90 -8.78 -12.11 12.71
CA ARG A 90 -9.04 -13.51 13.08
C ARG A 90 -10.51 -13.77 13.36
N ARG A 91 -11.19 -12.90 14.13
CA ARG A 91 -12.64 -13.05 14.35
C ARG A 91 -13.43 -13.01 13.05
N LEU A 92 -12.99 -12.22 12.09
CA LEU A 92 -13.61 -12.16 10.77
C LEU A 92 -13.37 -13.46 9.99
N GLU A 93 -12.13 -14.00 10.01
CA GLU A 93 -11.80 -15.30 9.40
C GLU A 93 -12.63 -16.44 10.03
N ASP A 94 -12.74 -16.45 11.36
CA ASP A 94 -13.55 -17.45 12.07
C ASP A 94 -15.04 -17.39 11.69
N ALA A 95 -15.56 -16.17 11.48
CA ALA A 95 -16.97 -15.96 11.14
C ALA A 95 -17.29 -16.25 9.66
N MET A 96 -16.33 -16.01 8.75
CA MET A 96 -16.56 -16.14 7.31
C MET A 96 -15.99 -17.41 6.70
N GLY A 97 -14.90 -17.93 7.24
CA GLY A 97 -14.08 -18.96 6.60
C GLY A 97 -13.30 -18.42 5.42
N VAL A 98 -13.96 -18.11 4.30
CA VAL A 98 -13.34 -17.52 3.11
C VAL A 98 -13.67 -16.03 3.04
N LEU A 99 -12.61 -15.20 2.97
CA LEU A 99 -12.75 -13.75 2.96
C LEU A 99 -13.00 -13.23 1.52
N GLU A 100 -14.24 -13.29 1.09
CA GLU A 100 -14.70 -12.83 -0.21
C GLU A 100 -15.68 -11.65 -0.10
N PRO A 101 -15.81 -10.80 -1.14
CA PRO A 101 -16.69 -9.63 -1.10
C PRO A 101 -18.16 -9.98 -0.84
N LYS A 102 -18.69 -11.01 -1.51
CA LYS A 102 -20.11 -11.36 -1.42
C LYS A 102 -20.52 -11.80 -0.01
N PRO A 103 -19.89 -12.82 0.62
CA PRO A 103 -20.20 -13.19 2.00
C PRO A 103 -19.99 -12.06 3.01
N PHE A 104 -19.02 -11.17 2.78
CA PHE A 104 -18.79 -10.01 3.64
C PHE A 104 -19.99 -9.05 3.65
N LEU A 105 -20.69 -8.90 2.54
CA LEU A 105 -21.86 -8.02 2.44
C LEU A 105 -23.07 -8.55 3.21
N ASP A 106 -23.12 -9.84 3.52
CA ASP A 106 -24.22 -10.47 4.28
C ASP A 106 -24.18 -10.13 5.77
N PHE A 107 -23.00 -9.76 6.34
CA PHE A 107 -22.91 -9.33 7.73
C PHE A 107 -23.67 -8.04 7.98
N ASP A 108 -24.42 -7.96 9.07
CA ASP A 108 -25.04 -6.72 9.51
C ASP A 108 -24.06 -5.79 10.25
N GLY A 109 -24.51 -4.58 10.58
CA GLY A 109 -23.66 -3.58 11.24
C GLY A 109 -23.32 -3.97 12.70
N LYS A 110 -24.16 -4.79 13.36
CA LYS A 110 -23.91 -5.28 14.72
C LYS A 110 -22.85 -6.37 14.69
N GLU A 111 -22.97 -7.32 13.80
CA GLU A 111 -22.01 -8.40 13.60
C GLU A 111 -20.61 -7.86 13.30
N LEU A 112 -20.49 -6.90 12.36
CA LEU A 112 -19.22 -6.24 12.06
C LEU A 112 -18.64 -5.48 13.26
N LYS A 113 -19.49 -4.86 14.10
CA LYS A 113 -19.06 -4.21 15.33
C LYS A 113 -18.53 -5.23 16.35
N ASP A 114 -19.20 -6.36 16.50
CA ASP A 114 -18.81 -7.43 17.44
C ASP A 114 -17.46 -8.08 16.99
N ILE A 115 -17.21 -8.16 15.68
CA ILE A 115 -15.93 -8.55 15.09
C ILE A 115 -14.81 -7.52 15.39
N GLY A 116 -15.14 -6.25 15.51
CA GLY A 116 -14.19 -5.18 15.84
C GLY A 116 -14.09 -4.05 14.81
N PHE A 117 -15.02 -3.98 13.86
CA PHE A 117 -15.11 -2.85 12.94
C PHE A 117 -15.71 -1.62 13.63
N SER A 118 -15.07 -0.48 13.52
CA SER A 118 -15.77 0.79 13.74
C SER A 118 -16.84 0.99 12.65
N ARG A 119 -17.86 1.82 12.92
CA ARG A 119 -18.87 2.16 11.92
C ARG A 119 -18.24 2.67 10.62
N GLN A 120 -17.19 3.47 10.73
CA GLN A 120 -16.48 4.03 9.60
C GLN A 120 -15.77 2.93 8.79
N LYS A 121 -14.99 2.05 9.45
CA LYS A 121 -14.30 0.93 8.80
C LYS A 121 -15.26 -0.05 8.16
N ALA A 122 -16.39 -0.36 8.82
CA ALA A 122 -17.45 -1.18 8.24
C ALA A 122 -18.01 -0.56 6.96
N GLY A 123 -18.23 0.76 6.94
CA GLY A 123 -18.67 1.47 5.74
C GLY A 123 -17.64 1.42 4.61
N TYR A 124 -16.36 1.57 4.91
CA TYR A 124 -15.28 1.44 3.93
C TYR A 124 -15.21 0.02 3.36
N ALA A 125 -15.18 -0.98 4.23
CA ALA A 125 -15.12 -2.38 3.85
C ALA A 125 -16.30 -2.81 2.95
N ARG A 126 -17.53 -2.38 3.28
CA ARG A 126 -18.71 -2.61 2.44
C ARG A 126 -18.61 -1.91 1.09
N GLY A 127 -18.11 -0.66 1.05
CA GLY A 127 -17.88 0.06 -0.21
C GLY A 127 -16.86 -0.66 -1.10
N ILE A 128 -15.79 -1.18 -0.51
CA ILE A 128 -14.78 -1.98 -1.23
C ILE A 128 -15.40 -3.28 -1.76
N ALA A 129 -16.13 -4.02 -0.90
CA ALA A 129 -16.78 -5.27 -1.28
C ALA A 129 -17.78 -5.06 -2.44
N SER A 130 -18.63 -4.05 -2.33
CA SER A 130 -19.59 -3.71 -3.40
C SER A 130 -18.90 -3.32 -4.70
N GLY A 131 -17.83 -2.49 -4.62
CA GLY A 131 -17.09 -2.06 -5.81
C GLY A 131 -16.33 -3.18 -6.50
N VAL A 132 -15.86 -4.18 -5.75
CA VAL A 132 -15.26 -5.39 -6.37
C VAL A 132 -16.36 -6.24 -7.03
N MET A 133 -17.54 -6.36 -6.40
CA MET A 133 -18.66 -7.14 -6.94
C MET A 133 -19.27 -6.54 -8.21
N ASP A 134 -19.35 -5.22 -8.30
CA ASP A 134 -19.92 -4.52 -9.46
C ASP A 134 -18.88 -4.18 -10.53
N GLY A 135 -17.60 -4.49 -10.27
CA GLY A 135 -16.49 -4.26 -11.20
C GLY A 135 -15.98 -2.80 -11.25
N SER A 136 -16.49 -1.91 -10.39
CA SER A 136 -15.96 -0.54 -10.29
C SER A 136 -14.59 -0.47 -9.61
N ILE A 137 -14.22 -1.50 -8.85
CA ILE A 137 -12.90 -1.72 -8.27
C ILE A 137 -12.31 -3.00 -8.85
N ASP A 138 -11.32 -2.85 -9.72
CA ASP A 138 -10.56 -3.95 -10.30
C ASP A 138 -9.18 -4.00 -9.61
N LEU A 139 -9.01 -4.93 -8.66
CA LEU A 139 -7.76 -5.10 -7.92
C LEU A 139 -6.74 -5.93 -8.71
N ASP A 140 -7.18 -6.78 -9.62
CA ASP A 140 -6.28 -7.64 -10.42
C ASP A 140 -5.49 -6.79 -11.41
N LEU A 141 -6.12 -5.78 -11.99
CA LEU A 141 -5.47 -4.84 -12.90
C LEU A 141 -4.25 -4.12 -12.29
N LEU A 142 -4.23 -3.96 -10.95
CA LEU A 142 -3.16 -3.21 -10.27
C LEU A 142 -1.77 -3.83 -10.48
N ALA A 143 -1.71 -5.14 -10.68
CA ALA A 143 -0.45 -5.85 -10.89
C ALA A 143 0.28 -5.41 -12.17
N ASP A 144 -0.48 -5.03 -13.20
CA ASP A 144 0.02 -4.65 -14.53
C ASP A 144 0.31 -3.14 -14.66
N LEU A 145 0.03 -2.36 -13.61
CA LEU A 145 0.20 -0.91 -13.62
C LEU A 145 1.54 -0.48 -13.02
N PRO A 146 2.12 0.65 -13.47
CA PRO A 146 3.18 1.33 -12.75
C PRO A 146 2.75 1.73 -11.35
N ASP A 147 3.68 1.77 -10.39
CA ASP A 147 3.39 2.02 -8.97
C ASP A 147 2.57 3.29 -8.73
N ALA A 148 2.90 4.38 -9.41
CA ALA A 148 2.19 5.65 -9.27
C ALA A 148 0.73 5.56 -9.77
N GLU A 149 0.47 4.83 -10.86
CA GLU A 149 -0.87 4.64 -11.40
C GLU A 149 -1.68 3.70 -10.50
N ALA A 150 -1.09 2.59 -10.05
CA ALA A 150 -1.72 1.66 -9.11
C ALA A 150 -2.07 2.35 -7.78
N ALA A 151 -1.14 3.13 -7.21
CA ALA A 151 -1.40 3.94 -6.01
C ALA A 151 -2.53 4.95 -6.25
N SER A 152 -2.52 5.65 -7.39
CA SER A 152 -3.57 6.61 -7.75
C SER A 152 -4.96 5.96 -7.86
N ARG A 153 -5.05 4.73 -8.38
CA ARG A 153 -6.32 3.98 -8.44
C ARG A 153 -6.79 3.58 -7.05
N LEU A 154 -5.88 3.08 -6.21
CA LEU A 154 -6.20 2.68 -4.84
C LEU A 154 -6.72 3.85 -4.00
N VAL A 155 -6.10 5.03 -4.06
CA VAL A 155 -6.53 6.19 -3.26
C VAL A 155 -7.88 6.78 -3.69
N ARG A 156 -8.41 6.43 -4.86
CA ARG A 156 -9.79 6.78 -5.26
C ARG A 156 -10.84 5.96 -4.52
N ILE A 157 -10.45 4.82 -3.96
CA ILE A 157 -11.35 3.97 -3.18
C ILE A 157 -11.58 4.65 -1.82
N ARG A 158 -12.84 4.88 -1.50
CA ARG A 158 -13.21 5.51 -0.21
C ARG A 158 -12.69 4.70 0.97
N GLY A 159 -11.91 5.33 1.83
CA GLY A 159 -11.29 4.68 2.99
C GLY A 159 -9.88 4.14 2.73
N VAL A 160 -9.38 4.25 1.50
CA VAL A 160 -8.01 3.89 1.14
C VAL A 160 -7.20 5.18 0.99
N GLY A 161 -6.39 5.48 2.00
CA GLY A 161 -5.46 6.61 1.97
C GLY A 161 -4.09 6.24 1.37
N PRO A 162 -3.18 7.23 1.23
CA PRO A 162 -1.82 7.00 0.69
C PRO A 162 -1.04 5.91 1.43
N TRP A 163 -1.15 5.84 2.77
CA TRP A 163 -0.51 4.78 3.58
C TRP A 163 -1.06 3.40 3.21
N THR A 164 -2.39 3.24 3.16
CA THR A 164 -3.04 1.97 2.82
C THR A 164 -2.68 1.53 1.40
N ALA A 165 -2.67 2.46 0.44
CA ALA A 165 -2.27 2.18 -0.94
C ALA A 165 -0.81 1.72 -1.02
N ALA A 166 0.11 2.41 -0.35
CA ALA A 166 1.52 2.02 -0.31
C ALA A 166 1.71 0.65 0.34
N CYS A 167 1.03 0.36 1.46
CA CYS A 167 1.06 -0.95 2.11
C CYS A 167 0.52 -2.06 1.21
N TYR A 168 -0.55 -1.80 0.43
CA TYR A 168 -1.06 -2.78 -0.54
C TYR A 168 -0.01 -3.08 -1.63
N LEU A 169 0.61 -2.07 -2.21
CA LEU A 169 1.67 -2.24 -3.21
C LEU A 169 2.88 -2.98 -2.62
N LEU A 170 3.25 -2.69 -1.37
CA LEU A 170 4.38 -3.29 -0.70
C LEU A 170 4.12 -4.75 -0.32
N PHE A 171 3.00 -5.08 0.32
CA PHE A 171 2.73 -6.42 0.85
C PHE A 171 2.09 -7.35 -0.19
N ALA A 172 1.10 -6.86 -0.95
CA ALA A 172 0.37 -7.68 -1.92
C ALA A 172 1.09 -7.76 -3.26
N LEU A 173 1.46 -6.62 -3.84
CA LEU A 173 2.16 -6.59 -5.13
C LEU A 173 3.68 -6.69 -5.01
N ARG A 174 4.22 -6.68 -3.77
CA ARG A 174 5.65 -6.85 -3.47
C ARG A 174 6.55 -5.89 -4.25
N ARG A 175 6.06 -4.66 -4.47
CA ARG A 175 6.81 -3.62 -5.19
C ARG A 175 8.03 -3.19 -4.39
N PRO A 176 9.23 -3.07 -5.02
CA PRO A 176 10.48 -2.75 -4.31
C PRO A 176 10.61 -1.27 -3.93
N ASP A 177 9.96 -0.36 -4.66
CA ASP A 177 10.16 1.08 -4.52
C ASP A 177 8.90 1.85 -4.13
N VAL A 178 8.25 1.43 -3.06
CA VAL A 178 7.15 2.18 -2.44
C VAL A 178 7.49 2.55 -1.00
N TRP A 179 6.94 3.69 -0.54
CA TRP A 179 7.13 4.18 0.82
C TRP A 179 5.77 4.47 1.45
N PRO A 180 5.42 3.87 2.62
CA PRO A 180 4.19 4.16 3.34
C PRO A 180 4.30 5.50 4.07
N PRO A 181 3.65 6.57 3.59
CA PRO A 181 3.76 7.89 4.22
C PRO A 181 2.98 7.92 5.53
N GLY A 182 3.56 8.56 6.55
CA GLY A 182 2.93 8.71 7.87
C GLY A 182 2.84 7.41 8.66
N ASP A 183 3.67 6.41 8.34
CA ASP A 183 3.77 5.20 9.14
C ASP A 183 4.54 5.46 10.44
N ARG A 184 3.82 5.42 11.56
CA ARG A 184 4.39 5.76 12.87
C ARG A 184 5.54 4.84 13.29
N ALA A 185 5.49 3.55 12.92
CA ALA A 185 6.55 2.62 13.26
C ALA A 185 7.83 2.94 12.48
N LEU A 186 7.72 3.33 11.21
CA LEU A 186 8.84 3.80 10.40
C LEU A 186 9.45 5.08 10.96
N GLU A 187 8.61 6.08 11.31
CA GLU A 187 9.07 7.35 11.90
C GLU A 187 9.85 7.11 13.21
N VAL A 188 9.33 6.26 14.09
CA VAL A 188 9.99 5.89 15.34
C VAL A 188 11.28 5.11 15.09
N SER A 189 11.26 4.15 14.15
CA SER A 189 12.43 3.35 13.82
C SER A 189 13.55 4.21 13.24
N ILE A 190 13.23 5.12 12.32
CA ILE A 190 14.19 6.11 11.79
C ILE A 190 14.79 6.93 12.94
N GLY A 191 13.95 7.49 13.84
CA GLY A 191 14.42 8.26 14.96
C GLY A 191 15.45 7.49 15.83
N ARG A 192 15.18 6.22 16.11
CA ARG A 192 16.09 5.34 16.87
C ARG A 192 17.38 5.03 16.13
N VAL A 193 17.25 4.61 14.88
CA VAL A 193 18.36 4.10 14.06
C VAL A 193 19.34 5.22 13.69
N TYR A 194 18.84 6.41 13.39
CA TYR A 194 19.64 7.60 13.10
C TYR A 194 19.94 8.46 14.32
N GLN A 195 19.61 8.00 15.53
CA GLN A 195 19.88 8.68 16.81
C GLN A 195 19.31 10.11 16.87
N LEU A 196 18.12 10.30 16.30
CA LEU A 196 17.42 11.58 16.35
C LEU A 196 16.77 11.80 17.73
N PRO A 197 16.51 13.04 18.15
CA PRO A 197 15.94 13.35 19.47
C PRO A 197 14.49 12.85 19.66
N GLY A 198 13.91 12.19 18.70
CA GLY A 198 12.54 11.65 18.74
C GLY A 198 12.24 10.83 17.47
N ALA A 199 10.94 10.58 17.23
CA ALA A 199 10.53 10.03 15.96
C ALA A 199 10.74 11.06 14.84
N GLU A 200 11.24 10.59 13.69
CA GLU A 200 11.37 11.44 12.50
C GLU A 200 9.99 11.99 12.11
N PRO A 201 9.82 13.29 11.88
CA PRO A 201 8.58 13.83 11.35
C PRO A 201 8.21 13.20 10.02
N SER A 202 6.91 12.98 9.78
CA SER A 202 6.43 12.25 8.60
C SER A 202 6.94 12.80 7.26
N GLY A 203 7.04 14.13 7.14
CA GLY A 203 7.58 14.78 5.95
C GLY A 203 9.08 14.50 5.76
N GLU A 204 9.87 14.58 6.83
CA GLU A 204 11.31 14.33 6.81
C GLU A 204 11.61 12.84 6.57
N ALA A 205 10.82 11.93 7.17
CA ALA A 205 10.92 10.50 6.91
C ALA A 205 10.68 10.16 5.43
N ALA A 206 9.70 10.80 4.81
CA ALA A 206 9.41 10.62 3.39
C ALA A 206 10.52 11.21 2.50
N GLU A 207 11.09 12.35 2.88
CA GLU A 207 12.20 12.98 2.17
C GLU A 207 13.49 12.13 2.28
N ARG A 208 13.82 11.64 3.48
CA ARG A 208 14.92 10.71 3.70
C ARG A 208 14.78 9.46 2.83
N ALA A 209 13.56 8.91 2.71
CA ALA A 209 13.31 7.74 1.89
C ALA A 209 13.62 7.95 0.40
N LEU A 210 13.71 9.19 -0.10
CA LEU A 210 14.12 9.44 -1.49
C LEU A 210 15.53 8.96 -1.79
N ALA A 211 16.42 8.97 -0.80
CA ALA A 211 17.80 8.50 -0.95
C ALA A 211 17.87 6.96 -1.13
N TRP A 212 16.84 6.23 -0.77
CA TRP A 212 16.79 4.77 -0.87
C TRP A 212 16.15 4.25 -2.15
N ARG A 213 15.84 5.14 -3.10
CA ARG A 213 15.36 4.70 -4.42
C ARG A 213 16.44 3.90 -5.16
N PRO A 214 16.04 2.83 -5.85
CA PRO A 214 14.70 2.30 -6.09
C PRO A 214 14.27 1.20 -5.09
N LEU A 215 14.73 1.22 -3.83
CA LEU A 215 14.59 0.16 -2.83
C LEU A 215 13.84 0.62 -1.55
N ARG A 216 12.98 1.63 -1.65
CA ARG A 216 12.30 2.22 -0.49
C ARG A 216 11.46 1.21 0.31
N ALA A 217 10.83 0.23 -0.36
CA ALA A 217 10.08 -0.82 0.32
C ALA A 217 10.99 -1.82 1.06
N VAL A 218 12.23 -1.98 0.61
CA VAL A 218 13.24 -2.78 1.31
C VAL A 218 13.69 -2.05 2.57
N ALA A 219 13.94 -0.74 2.48
CA ALA A 219 14.25 0.10 3.64
C ALA A 219 13.12 0.09 4.67
N ALA A 220 11.86 0.20 4.23
CA ALA A 220 10.69 0.11 5.12
C ALA A 220 10.64 -1.24 5.85
N ARG A 221 10.91 -2.35 5.16
CA ARG A 221 10.95 -3.69 5.78
C ARG A 221 12.06 -3.82 6.81
N LEU A 222 13.27 -3.32 6.55
CA LEU A 222 14.38 -3.31 7.50
C LEU A 222 14.03 -2.51 8.76
N LEU A 223 13.44 -1.33 8.58
CA LEU A 223 13.03 -0.44 9.68
C LEU A 223 11.88 -1.05 10.50
N TRP A 224 10.90 -1.69 9.88
CA TRP A 224 9.85 -2.43 10.60
C TRP A 224 10.41 -3.65 11.33
N HIS A 225 11.36 -4.38 10.71
CA HIS A 225 12.01 -5.52 11.34
C HIS A 225 12.74 -5.09 12.62
N GLU A 226 13.49 -4.00 12.57
CA GLU A 226 14.11 -3.39 13.76
C GLU A 226 13.08 -2.96 14.80
N TYR A 227 11.99 -2.29 14.36
CA TYR A 227 10.92 -1.84 15.24
C TYR A 227 10.27 -2.99 16.01
N LEU A 228 10.09 -4.14 15.38
CA LEU A 228 9.47 -5.35 15.94
C LEU A 228 10.45 -6.17 16.79
N GLY A 229 11.70 -5.76 16.94
CA GLY A 229 12.68 -6.43 17.77
C GLY A 229 13.72 -7.27 17.04
N GLY A 230 13.82 -7.15 15.72
CA GLY A 230 14.94 -7.60 14.91
C GLY A 230 15.26 -9.08 14.88
N ARG A 231 14.41 -9.95 15.44
CA ARG A 231 14.61 -11.41 15.40
C ARG A 231 13.27 -12.05 15.13
N GLY A 232 13.12 -12.56 13.91
CA GLY A 232 12.03 -13.43 13.53
C GLY A 232 12.24 -14.83 14.04
#